data_37a6f7d035399ebc0f28ce4dde87a068
#
_entry.id   37a6f7d035399ebc0f28ce4dde87a068
#
_cell.length_a   1.000
_cell.length_b   1.000
_cell.length_c   1.000
_cell.angle_alpha   90.00
_cell.angle_beta   90.00
_cell.angle_gamma   90.00
#
_symmetry.space_group_name_H-M   'P 1'
#
loop_
_entity.id
_entity.type
_entity.pdbx_description
1 polymer ?
#
loop_
_entity_poly.entity_id
_entity_poly.type
_entity_poly.pdbx_seq_one_letter_code
_entity_poly.pdbx_strand_id
1 'polypeptide(L)'
;KSPKLKQIKASADIAENRLRLEEKLINPGLTLNAGVDQDPDITSYRFGISIPIPIWNRRQGQIGEAAAGYRELQAQYTDQELALKRDIESAFQRYLIAQQQVKTFESGLLEQAESVLKVAESAYRYGERGILEYLDAQRTFRLVRKDYLASKYDYVVAILEIEQLLGMDILENKI
;
A
#
# COMPACT_ATOMS: atom_id res chain seq x y z
N LYS A 1 -8.26 -3.02 -3.44
CA LYS A 1 -8.62 -1.58 -3.21
C LYS A 1 -7.69 -1.01 -2.14
N SER A 2 -6.45 -0.71 -2.52
CA SER A 2 -5.40 -0.26 -1.58
C SER A 2 -5.85 0.99 -0.78
N PRO A 3 -5.74 0.98 0.56
CA PRO A 3 -6.03 2.14 1.41
C PRO A 3 -5.18 3.36 1.04
N LYS A 4 -3.93 3.14 0.65
CA LYS A 4 -2.99 4.20 0.25
C LYS A 4 -3.48 4.97 -0.99
N LEU A 5 -3.99 4.26 -2.02
CA LEU A 5 -4.57 4.91 -3.19
C LEU A 5 -5.83 5.72 -2.86
N LYS A 6 -6.66 5.20 -1.93
CA LYS A 6 -7.84 5.95 -1.47
C LYS A 6 -7.46 7.24 -0.76
N GLN A 7 -6.41 7.21 0.06
CA GLN A 7 -5.91 8.38 0.77
C GLN A 7 -5.44 9.47 -0.21
N ILE A 8 -4.61 9.10 -1.21
CA ILE A 8 -4.10 10.07 -2.19
C ILE A 8 -5.25 10.62 -3.06
N LYS A 9 -6.20 9.77 -3.44
CA LYS A 9 -7.39 10.22 -4.16
C LYS A 9 -8.19 11.24 -3.36
N ALA A 10 -8.43 10.98 -2.07
CA ALA A 10 -9.12 11.94 -1.20
C ALA A 10 -8.35 13.26 -1.08
N SER A 11 -7.01 13.22 -1.03
CA SER A 11 -6.18 14.43 -1.05
C SER A 11 -6.30 15.21 -2.36
N ALA A 12 -6.36 14.51 -3.50
CA ALA A 12 -6.59 15.15 -4.81
C ALA A 12 -7.99 15.78 -4.89
N ASP A 13 -9.03 15.11 -4.37
CA ASP A 13 -10.38 15.64 -4.32
C ASP A 13 -10.46 16.91 -3.43
N ILE A 14 -9.71 16.95 -2.32
CA ILE A 14 -9.58 18.14 -1.47
C ILE A 14 -8.93 19.28 -2.24
N ALA A 15 -7.84 19.02 -2.96
CA ALA A 15 -7.14 20.04 -3.73
C ALA A 15 -8.00 20.58 -4.91
N GLU A 16 -8.79 19.71 -5.55
CA GLU A 16 -9.76 20.13 -6.58
C GLU A 16 -10.82 21.06 -5.97
N ASN A 17 -11.36 20.71 -4.81
CA ASN A 17 -12.34 21.56 -4.14
C ASN A 17 -11.73 22.90 -3.68
N ARG A 18 -10.44 22.91 -3.28
CA ARG A 18 -9.72 24.13 -2.96
C ARG A 18 -9.56 25.03 -4.20
N LEU A 19 -9.20 24.44 -5.36
CA LEU A 19 -9.13 25.17 -6.61
C LEU A 19 -10.49 25.79 -6.97
N ARG A 20 -11.56 25.02 -6.91
CA ARG A 20 -12.93 25.49 -7.17
C ARG A 20 -13.37 26.60 -6.20
N LEU A 21 -12.92 26.53 -4.95
CA LEU A 21 -13.16 27.57 -3.96
C LEU A 21 -12.46 28.89 -4.36
N GLU A 22 -11.16 28.82 -4.71
CA GLU A 22 -10.41 30.01 -5.11
C GLU A 22 -10.99 30.66 -6.38
N GLU A 23 -11.45 29.87 -7.34
CA GLU A 23 -12.15 30.34 -8.54
C GLU A 23 -13.47 31.05 -8.19
N LYS A 24 -14.25 30.51 -7.25
CA LYS A 24 -15.51 31.12 -6.82
C LYS A 24 -15.30 32.39 -6.01
N LEU A 25 -14.20 32.50 -5.28
CA LEU A 25 -13.87 33.69 -4.48
C LEU A 25 -13.47 34.92 -5.34
N ILE A 26 -13.35 34.76 -6.68
CA ILE A 26 -13.26 35.89 -7.61
C ILE A 26 -14.56 36.70 -7.58
N ASN A 27 -15.71 36.04 -7.43
CA ASN A 27 -16.99 36.72 -7.42
C ASN A 27 -17.14 37.50 -6.12
N PRO A 28 -17.47 38.80 -6.19
CA PRO A 28 -17.63 39.63 -5.02
C PRO A 28 -18.77 39.11 -4.15
N GLY A 29 -18.49 38.90 -2.87
CA GLY A 29 -19.53 38.60 -1.87
C GLY A 29 -20.38 39.84 -1.58
N LEU A 30 -21.68 39.64 -1.36
CA LEU A 30 -22.57 40.69 -0.84
C LEU A 30 -22.49 40.70 0.68
N THR A 31 -22.10 41.84 1.25
CA THR A 31 -22.13 42.05 2.72
C THR A 31 -23.25 42.95 3.08
N LEU A 32 -24.16 42.45 3.92
CA LEU A 32 -25.24 43.25 4.55
C LEU A 32 -24.81 43.68 5.95
N ASN A 33 -24.83 44.97 6.20
CA ASN A 33 -24.51 45.54 7.51
C ASN A 33 -25.78 46.15 8.10
N ALA A 34 -26.08 45.80 9.34
CA ALA A 34 -27.12 46.45 10.14
C ALA A 34 -26.53 46.84 11.49
N GLY A 35 -26.75 48.04 11.92
CA GLY A 35 -26.27 48.57 13.20
C GLY A 35 -27.27 49.48 13.83
N VAL A 36 -27.20 49.61 15.16
CA VAL A 36 -27.95 50.55 15.96
C VAL A 36 -26.95 51.37 16.75
N ASP A 37 -26.92 52.68 16.55
CA ASP A 37 -26.10 53.60 17.31
C ASP A 37 -27.04 54.37 18.27
N GLN A 38 -26.73 54.31 19.55
CA GLN A 38 -27.53 54.97 20.59
C GLN A 38 -26.69 56.06 21.27
N ASP A 39 -27.04 57.32 20.95
CA ASP A 39 -26.55 58.49 21.66
C ASP A 39 -27.55 58.91 22.77
N PRO A 40 -27.14 59.69 23.75
CA PRO A 40 -28.01 60.06 24.91
C PRO A 40 -29.40 60.62 24.52
N ASP A 41 -29.48 61.29 23.38
CA ASP A 41 -30.70 61.93 22.92
C ASP A 41 -31.31 61.37 21.63
N ILE A 42 -30.57 60.47 20.89
CA ILE A 42 -31.01 59.97 19.57
C ILE A 42 -30.62 58.54 19.37
N THR A 43 -31.54 57.67 18.95
CA THR A 43 -31.27 56.32 18.48
C THR A 43 -31.26 56.29 16.95
N SER A 44 -30.13 55.92 16.36
CA SER A 44 -29.94 55.85 14.90
C SER A 44 -29.85 54.40 14.41
N TYR A 45 -30.56 54.08 13.36
CA TYR A 45 -30.48 52.76 12.70
C TYR A 45 -29.68 52.89 11.41
N ARG A 46 -28.67 52.03 11.23
CA ARG A 46 -27.81 51.99 10.06
C ARG A 46 -28.02 50.72 9.30
N PHE A 47 -28.33 50.82 8.02
CA PHE A 47 -28.38 49.72 7.09
C PHE A 47 -27.43 50.00 5.93
N GLY A 48 -26.62 49.01 5.55
CA GLY A 48 -25.67 49.14 4.46
C GLY A 48 -25.52 47.87 3.66
N ILE A 49 -25.27 48.02 2.37
CA ILE A 49 -24.92 46.95 1.46
C ILE A 49 -23.54 47.28 0.89
N SER A 50 -22.59 46.34 1.02
CA SER A 50 -21.24 46.50 0.50
C SER A 50 -20.92 45.38 -0.46
N ILE A 51 -20.43 45.77 -1.63
CA ILE A 51 -19.95 44.84 -2.70
C ILE A 51 -18.50 45.18 -2.97
N PRO A 52 -17.53 44.34 -2.57
CA PRO A 52 -16.12 44.55 -2.89
C PRO A 52 -15.88 44.24 -4.36
N ILE A 53 -15.46 45.24 -5.14
CA ILE A 53 -15.14 45.05 -6.57
C ILE A 53 -13.63 44.80 -6.72
N PRO A 54 -13.19 43.58 -7.14
CA PRO A 54 -11.77 43.26 -7.31
C PRO A 54 -11.23 43.82 -8.61
N ILE A 55 -10.75 45.10 -8.58
CA ILE A 55 -10.27 45.81 -9.78
C ILE A 55 -8.85 45.35 -10.14
N TRP A 56 -7.98 45.20 -9.15
CA TRP A 56 -6.55 44.92 -9.33
C TRP A 56 -6.15 43.50 -9.03
N ASN A 57 -6.69 42.89 -8.00
CA ASN A 57 -6.35 41.54 -7.55
C ASN A 57 -7.55 40.58 -7.76
N ARG A 58 -7.48 39.82 -8.82
CA ARG A 58 -8.46 38.77 -9.17
C ARG A 58 -8.03 37.37 -8.66
N ARG A 59 -7.22 37.33 -7.60
CA ARG A 59 -6.73 36.09 -6.97
C ARG A 59 -5.95 35.17 -7.91
N GLN A 60 -5.34 35.73 -9.00
CA GLN A 60 -4.66 34.90 -10.00
C GLN A 60 -3.52 34.05 -9.40
N GLY A 61 -2.79 34.62 -8.41
CA GLY A 61 -1.73 33.90 -7.70
C GLY A 61 -2.27 32.70 -6.90
N GLN A 62 -3.34 32.90 -6.14
CA GLN A 62 -3.97 31.86 -5.33
C GLN A 62 -4.58 30.75 -6.19
N ILE A 63 -5.22 31.12 -7.30
CA ILE A 63 -5.75 30.16 -8.28
C ILE A 63 -4.60 29.38 -8.93
N GLY A 64 -3.52 30.07 -9.32
CA GLY A 64 -2.34 29.41 -9.88
C GLY A 64 -1.68 28.42 -8.92
N GLU A 65 -1.55 28.80 -7.64
CA GLU A 65 -1.06 27.92 -6.57
C GLU A 65 -1.97 26.71 -6.38
N ALA A 66 -3.27 26.91 -6.23
CA ALA A 66 -4.23 25.82 -6.07
C ALA A 66 -4.28 24.88 -7.28
N ALA A 67 -4.19 25.43 -8.50
CA ALA A 67 -4.13 24.64 -9.73
C ALA A 67 -2.82 23.82 -9.84
N ALA A 68 -1.70 24.39 -9.40
CA ALA A 68 -0.43 23.67 -9.35
C ALA A 68 -0.47 22.53 -8.32
N GLY A 69 -0.98 22.80 -7.12
CA GLY A 69 -1.14 21.78 -6.07
C GLY A 69 -2.09 20.64 -6.48
N TYR A 70 -3.18 20.96 -7.18
CA TYR A 70 -4.08 19.92 -7.73
C TYR A 70 -3.36 19.04 -8.77
N ARG A 71 -2.62 19.63 -9.70
CA ARG A 71 -1.83 18.89 -10.70
C ARG A 71 -0.75 18.01 -10.06
N GLU A 72 -0.09 18.50 -9.03
CA GLU A 72 0.88 17.74 -8.26
C GLU A 72 0.26 16.48 -7.66
N LEU A 73 -0.91 16.60 -6.98
CA LEU A 73 -1.59 15.46 -6.39
C LEU A 73 -2.15 14.47 -7.42
N GLN A 74 -2.56 14.95 -8.60
CA GLN A 74 -2.91 14.08 -9.73
C GLN A 74 -1.70 13.28 -10.22
N ALA A 75 -0.54 13.92 -10.36
CA ALA A 75 0.68 13.23 -10.75
C ALA A 75 1.11 12.19 -9.71
N GLN A 76 1.05 12.54 -8.41
CA GLN A 76 1.31 11.62 -7.31
C GLN A 76 0.34 10.43 -7.29
N TYR A 77 -0.94 10.65 -7.58
CA TYR A 77 -1.91 9.56 -7.69
C TYR A 77 -1.54 8.57 -8.81
N THR A 78 -1.19 9.10 -9.97
CA THR A 78 -0.79 8.28 -11.13
C THR A 78 0.50 7.50 -10.84
N ASP A 79 1.49 8.15 -10.23
CA ASP A 79 2.74 7.50 -9.83
C ASP A 79 2.50 6.36 -8.83
N GLN A 80 1.69 6.62 -7.80
CA GLN A 80 1.35 5.58 -6.81
C GLN A 80 0.52 4.43 -7.40
N GLU A 81 -0.33 4.70 -8.40
CA GLU A 81 -1.05 3.65 -9.11
C GLU A 81 -0.09 2.74 -9.89
N LEU A 82 0.88 3.34 -10.59
CA LEU A 82 1.92 2.60 -11.33
C LEU A 82 2.85 1.83 -10.37
N ALA A 83 3.26 2.46 -9.27
CA ALA A 83 4.06 1.80 -8.24
C ALA A 83 3.33 0.59 -7.65
N LEU A 84 2.06 0.75 -7.28
CA LEU A 84 1.26 -0.36 -6.75
C LEU A 84 1.12 -1.51 -7.76
N LYS A 85 0.91 -1.22 -9.05
CA LYS A 85 0.85 -2.26 -10.09
C LYS A 85 2.16 -3.05 -10.17
N ARG A 86 3.31 -2.36 -10.17
CA ARG A 86 4.63 -3.01 -10.18
C ARG A 86 4.87 -3.85 -8.92
N ASP A 87 4.49 -3.33 -7.75
CA ASP A 87 4.66 -4.03 -6.49
C ASP A 87 3.81 -5.31 -6.43
N ILE A 88 2.55 -5.25 -6.88
CA ILE A 88 1.67 -6.42 -6.98
C ILE A 88 2.24 -7.45 -7.94
N GLU A 89 2.71 -7.03 -9.11
CA GLU A 89 3.30 -7.94 -10.10
C GLU A 89 4.56 -8.62 -9.55
N SER A 90 5.44 -7.85 -8.90
CA SER A 90 6.64 -8.37 -8.25
C SER A 90 6.30 -9.34 -7.10
N ALA A 91 5.32 -9.02 -6.26
CA ALA A 91 4.88 -9.92 -5.18
C ALA A 91 4.27 -11.21 -5.74
N PHE A 92 3.50 -11.11 -6.82
CA PHE A 92 2.93 -12.27 -7.48
C PHE A 92 4.00 -13.20 -8.09
N GLN A 93 5.05 -12.64 -8.68
CA GLN A 93 6.19 -13.44 -9.18
C GLN A 93 6.91 -14.15 -8.00
N ARG A 94 7.15 -13.47 -6.89
CA ARG A 94 7.72 -14.11 -5.67
C ARG A 94 6.84 -15.25 -5.17
N TYR A 95 5.54 -15.05 -5.15
CA TYR A 95 4.58 -16.11 -4.78
C TYR A 95 4.69 -17.33 -5.68
N LEU A 96 4.74 -17.14 -7.01
CA LEU A 96 4.87 -18.25 -7.96
C LEU A 96 6.17 -19.02 -7.76
N ILE A 97 7.29 -18.32 -7.54
CA ILE A 97 8.60 -18.94 -7.28
C ILE A 97 8.54 -19.75 -5.99
N ALA A 98 8.06 -19.16 -4.91
CA ALA A 98 7.95 -19.84 -3.61
C ALA A 98 7.00 -21.05 -3.67
N GLN A 99 5.87 -20.93 -4.37
CA GLN A 99 4.95 -22.04 -4.61
C GLN A 99 5.65 -23.20 -5.38
N GLN A 100 6.40 -22.86 -6.41
CA GLN A 100 7.13 -23.88 -7.19
C GLN A 100 8.21 -24.56 -6.36
N GLN A 101 8.93 -23.83 -5.50
CA GLN A 101 9.90 -24.40 -4.58
C GLN A 101 9.26 -25.40 -3.61
N VAL A 102 8.16 -25.03 -2.96
CA VAL A 102 7.42 -25.94 -2.06
C VAL A 102 6.99 -27.20 -2.81
N LYS A 103 6.41 -27.07 -4.02
CA LYS A 103 6.02 -28.20 -4.85
C LYS A 103 7.20 -29.11 -5.19
N THR A 104 8.38 -28.56 -5.48
CA THR A 104 9.59 -29.35 -5.78
C THR A 104 9.99 -30.22 -4.59
N PHE A 105 9.92 -29.71 -3.36
CA PHE A 105 10.19 -30.51 -2.16
C PHE A 105 9.12 -31.58 -1.95
N GLU A 106 7.83 -31.24 -2.12
CA GLU A 106 6.70 -32.15 -1.91
C GLU A 106 6.56 -33.21 -3.01
N SER A 107 7.09 -32.94 -4.22
CA SER A 107 7.03 -33.87 -5.35
C SER A 107 8.05 -35.03 -5.30
N GLY A 108 8.78 -35.16 -4.20
CA GLY A 108 9.64 -36.32 -3.95
C GLY A 108 11.03 -36.01 -3.39
N LEU A 109 11.51 -34.76 -3.43
CA LEU A 109 12.86 -34.44 -2.96
C LEU A 109 13.02 -34.75 -1.46
N LEU A 110 12.01 -34.45 -0.65
CA LEU A 110 12.01 -34.74 0.78
C LEU A 110 11.98 -36.25 1.04
N GLU A 111 11.16 -36.99 0.30
CA GLU A 111 11.05 -38.47 0.38
C GLU A 111 12.34 -39.16 -0.06
N GLN A 112 12.97 -38.68 -1.13
CA GLN A 112 14.27 -39.18 -1.58
C GLN A 112 15.36 -38.99 -0.53
N ALA A 113 15.44 -37.79 0.08
CA ALA A 113 16.41 -37.52 1.14
C ALA A 113 16.19 -38.41 2.38
N GLU A 114 14.94 -38.68 2.74
CA GLU A 114 14.58 -39.59 3.83
C GLU A 114 14.93 -41.04 3.49
N SER A 115 14.67 -41.46 2.25
CA SER A 115 15.01 -42.82 1.79
C SER A 115 16.52 -43.05 1.78
N VAL A 116 17.32 -42.08 1.32
CA VAL A 116 18.78 -42.15 1.36
C VAL A 116 19.28 -42.28 2.81
N LEU A 117 18.71 -41.52 3.74
CA LEU A 117 19.05 -41.63 5.16
C LEU A 117 18.74 -43.01 5.72
N LYS A 118 17.55 -43.57 5.44
CA LYS A 118 17.17 -44.94 5.88
C LYS A 118 18.09 -46.00 5.34
N VAL A 119 18.49 -45.92 4.07
CA VAL A 119 19.43 -46.85 3.45
C VAL A 119 20.81 -46.73 4.11
N ALA A 120 21.33 -45.53 4.32
CA ALA A 120 22.62 -45.32 4.97
C ALA A 120 22.63 -45.81 6.42
N GLU A 121 21.52 -45.60 7.17
CA GLU A 121 21.34 -46.12 8.53
C GLU A 121 21.37 -47.66 8.57
N SER A 122 20.67 -48.31 7.64
CA SER A 122 20.63 -49.77 7.54
C SER A 122 22.01 -50.34 7.20
N ALA A 123 22.69 -49.77 6.20
CA ALA A 123 24.02 -50.17 5.79
C ALA A 123 25.06 -50.05 6.93
N TYR A 124 24.96 -48.98 7.75
CA TYR A 124 25.80 -48.82 8.92
C TYR A 124 25.48 -49.88 10.00
N ARG A 125 24.19 -50.14 10.29
CA ARG A 125 23.75 -51.13 11.31
C ARG A 125 24.23 -52.55 10.96
N TYR A 126 24.27 -52.91 9.66
CA TYR A 126 24.72 -54.20 9.21
C TYR A 126 26.24 -54.26 8.96
N GLY A 127 26.98 -53.17 9.26
CA GLY A 127 28.42 -53.12 9.10
C GLY A 127 28.92 -53.05 7.65
N GLU A 128 28.01 -52.78 6.68
CA GLU A 128 28.34 -52.71 5.26
C GLU A 128 29.02 -51.36 4.91
N ARG A 129 28.74 -50.29 5.70
CA ARG A 129 29.30 -48.94 5.46
C ARG A 129 29.73 -48.28 6.75
N GLY A 130 30.66 -47.34 6.62
CA GLY A 130 31.22 -46.59 7.75
C GLY A 130 30.26 -45.55 8.33
N ILE A 131 30.49 -45.18 9.61
CA ILE A 131 29.72 -44.13 10.32
C ILE A 131 29.70 -42.79 9.57
N LEU A 132 30.76 -42.45 8.85
CA LEU A 132 30.85 -41.17 8.14
C LEU A 132 29.76 -41.02 7.07
N GLU A 133 29.49 -42.10 6.32
CA GLU A 133 28.44 -42.08 5.28
C GLU A 133 27.04 -41.89 5.87
N TYR A 134 26.77 -42.52 7.03
CA TYR A 134 25.53 -42.31 7.77
C TYR A 134 25.39 -40.89 8.25
N LEU A 135 26.46 -40.29 8.82
CA LEU A 135 26.45 -38.89 9.30
C LEU A 135 26.28 -37.89 8.14
N ASP A 136 26.85 -38.15 6.99
CA ASP A 136 26.66 -37.32 5.80
C ASP A 136 25.23 -37.39 5.27
N ALA A 137 24.63 -38.57 5.22
CA ALA A 137 23.24 -38.76 4.85
C ALA A 137 22.29 -38.03 5.85
N GLN A 138 22.60 -38.13 7.14
CA GLN A 138 21.84 -37.43 8.20
C GLN A 138 21.96 -35.90 8.06
N ARG A 139 23.16 -35.38 7.78
CA ARG A 139 23.39 -33.96 7.54
C ARG A 139 22.61 -33.48 6.32
N THR A 140 22.67 -34.23 5.22
CA THR A 140 21.97 -33.91 3.97
C THR A 140 20.46 -33.87 4.19
N PHE A 141 19.88 -34.88 4.86
CA PHE A 141 18.45 -34.89 5.18
C PHE A 141 18.04 -33.68 6.02
N ARG A 142 18.84 -33.30 7.04
CA ARG A 142 18.57 -32.12 7.86
C ARG A 142 18.60 -30.83 7.04
N LEU A 143 19.53 -30.69 6.10
CA LEU A 143 19.62 -29.55 5.20
C LEU A 143 18.37 -29.47 4.29
N VAL A 144 18.02 -30.57 3.62
CA VAL A 144 16.82 -30.63 2.76
C VAL A 144 15.56 -30.27 3.54
N ARG A 145 15.42 -30.80 4.76
CA ARG A 145 14.28 -30.49 5.64
C ARG A 145 14.26 -29.03 6.07
N LYS A 146 15.41 -28.46 6.39
CA LYS A 146 15.54 -27.02 6.71
C LYS A 146 15.13 -26.15 5.52
N ASP A 147 15.62 -26.49 4.31
CA ASP A 147 15.33 -25.72 3.11
C ASP A 147 13.85 -25.84 2.71
N TYR A 148 13.24 -26.98 2.91
CA TYR A 148 11.78 -27.15 2.77
C TYR A 148 10.99 -26.23 3.71
N LEU A 149 11.36 -26.18 5.00
CA LEU A 149 10.69 -25.29 5.96
C LEU A 149 10.90 -23.81 5.61
N ALA A 150 12.10 -23.44 5.14
CA ALA A 150 12.36 -22.11 4.66
C ALA A 150 11.47 -21.75 3.46
N SER A 151 11.36 -22.68 2.47
CA SER A 151 10.48 -22.47 1.31
C SER A 151 9.00 -22.32 1.71
N LYS A 152 8.53 -23.05 2.70
CA LYS A 152 7.17 -22.86 3.26
C LYS A 152 6.99 -21.52 3.92
N TYR A 153 7.98 -21.06 4.66
CA TYR A 153 7.96 -19.73 5.25
C TYR A 153 7.89 -18.64 4.16
N ASP A 154 8.74 -18.72 3.15
CA ASP A 154 8.78 -17.77 2.04
C ASP A 154 7.45 -17.74 1.26
N TYR A 155 6.82 -18.90 1.09
CA TYR A 155 5.50 -19.02 0.48
C TYR A 155 4.43 -18.27 1.26
N VAL A 156 4.40 -18.43 2.58
CA VAL A 156 3.45 -17.71 3.46
C VAL A 156 3.72 -16.21 3.45
N VAL A 157 4.99 -15.81 3.54
CA VAL A 157 5.39 -14.40 3.48
C VAL A 157 4.95 -13.75 2.15
N ALA A 158 5.11 -14.45 1.03
CA ALA A 158 4.68 -13.95 -0.27
C ALA A 158 3.15 -13.75 -0.37
N ILE A 159 2.36 -14.63 0.26
CA ILE A 159 0.90 -14.45 0.35
C ILE A 159 0.55 -13.21 1.18
N LEU A 160 1.16 -13.07 2.37
CA LEU A 160 0.91 -11.93 3.26
C LEU A 160 1.30 -10.59 2.60
N GLU A 161 2.36 -10.58 1.78
CA GLU A 161 2.75 -9.41 1.02
C GLU A 161 1.68 -9.00 0.00
N ILE A 162 1.09 -9.96 -0.71
CA ILE A 162 -0.02 -9.71 -1.65
C ILE A 162 -1.25 -9.18 -0.89
N GLU A 163 -1.58 -9.78 0.26
CA GLU A 163 -2.68 -9.32 1.12
C GLU A 163 -2.49 -7.87 1.56
N GLN A 164 -1.30 -7.53 2.00
CA GLN A 164 -0.95 -6.17 2.41
C GLN A 164 -1.12 -5.16 1.27
N LEU A 165 -0.65 -5.50 0.07
CA LEU A 165 -0.75 -4.62 -1.11
C LEU A 165 -2.20 -4.43 -1.57
N LEU A 166 -3.00 -5.49 -1.52
CA LEU A 166 -4.41 -5.46 -1.93
C LEU A 166 -5.32 -4.87 -0.84
N GLY A 167 -4.88 -4.88 0.43
CA GLY A 167 -5.71 -4.52 1.58
C GLY A 167 -6.91 -5.45 1.74
N MET A 168 -6.69 -6.74 1.49
CA MET A 168 -7.70 -7.81 1.58
C MET A 168 -7.06 -9.01 2.28
N ASP A 169 -7.81 -9.69 3.12
CA ASP A 169 -7.40 -10.95 3.73
C ASP A 169 -7.78 -12.11 2.78
N ILE A 170 -6.77 -12.79 2.26
CA ILE A 170 -6.93 -13.93 1.33
C ILE A 170 -6.92 -15.25 2.12
N LEU A 171 -6.24 -15.27 3.27
CA LEU A 171 -6.09 -16.47 4.08
C LEU A 171 -7.37 -16.77 4.86
N GLU A 172 -8.08 -15.76 5.34
CA GLU A 172 -9.33 -15.92 6.10
C GLU A 172 -10.47 -16.54 5.25
N ASN A 173 -10.43 -16.35 3.93
CA ASN A 173 -11.43 -16.88 2.99
C ASN A 173 -11.18 -18.35 2.56
N LYS A 174 -10.14 -19.02 3.10
CA LYS A 174 -9.77 -20.41 2.77
C LYS A 174 -9.91 -21.38 3.94
N ILE A 175 -10.37 -20.91 5.10
CA ILE A 175 -10.75 -21.70 6.26
C ILE A 175 -12.28 -21.81 6.31
#